data_8cf8c50c63a414ec83b3b2b4489fc500
#
_entry.id   8cf8c50c63a414ec83b3b2b4489fc500
#
_cell.length_a   1.000
_cell.length_b   1.000
_cell.length_c   1.000
_cell.angle_alpha   90.00
_cell.angle_beta   90.00
_cell.angle_gamma   90.00
#
_symmetry.space_group_name_H-M   'P 1'
#
loop_
_entity.id
_entity.type
_entity.pdbx_description
1 polymer ?
#
loop_
_entity_poly.entity_id
_entity_poly.type
_entity_poly.pdbx_seq_one_letter_code
_entity_poly.pdbx_strand_id
1 'polypeptide(L)'
;AERNVVLQKAQNDRATAMQAIEELNASSAQVSAMLKERQAARAAAAAAAAAAAQTSAGQGQGASDNWVQGTGQLGWPVSGEITSPYGYRVHPIWGTTIYHSGIDIGVDEGTPVHAADGGVVVWSGWMGGYGYAVVIDHGNGLSTLYGHNSELAVDEGQSVAKGQVISYAGST
;
A
#
# COMPACT_ATOMS: atom_id res chain seq x y z
N ALA A 1 10.96 -0.81 -45.11
CA ALA A 1 10.38 -1.91 -44.29
C ALA A 1 10.79 -1.80 -42.82
N GLU A 2 12.07 -1.70 -42.49
CA GLU A 2 12.59 -1.64 -41.09
C GLU A 2 12.04 -0.46 -40.28
N ARG A 3 11.97 0.73 -40.87
CA ARG A 3 11.47 1.95 -40.21
C ARG A 3 10.00 1.76 -39.72
N ASN A 4 9.16 1.08 -40.48
CA ASN A 4 7.76 0.83 -40.09
C ASN A 4 7.65 -0.17 -38.96
N VAL A 5 8.53 -1.17 -38.90
CA VAL A 5 8.58 -2.16 -37.81
C VAL A 5 9.00 -1.49 -36.50
N VAL A 6 10.01 -0.62 -36.54
CA VAL A 6 10.47 0.14 -35.35
C VAL A 6 9.38 1.08 -34.85
N LEU A 7 8.68 1.76 -35.75
CA LEU A 7 7.58 2.67 -35.41
C LEU A 7 6.41 1.92 -34.76
N GLN A 8 6.05 0.75 -35.31
CA GLN A 8 4.96 -0.07 -34.79
C GLN A 8 5.30 -0.67 -33.43
N LYS A 9 6.55 -1.10 -33.23
CA LYS A 9 7.03 -1.54 -31.91
C LYS A 9 6.96 -0.41 -30.88
N ALA A 10 7.44 0.79 -31.20
CA ALA A 10 7.40 1.94 -30.32
C ALA A 10 5.96 2.37 -29.94
N GLN A 11 5.02 2.24 -30.89
CA GLN A 11 3.59 2.51 -30.63
C GLN A 11 2.97 1.47 -29.71
N ASN A 12 3.30 0.19 -29.89
CA ASN A 12 2.82 -0.88 -29.03
C ASN A 12 3.39 -0.76 -27.60
N ASP A 13 4.69 -0.48 -27.49
CA ASP A 13 5.35 -0.30 -26.20
C ASP A 13 4.74 0.89 -25.42
N ARG A 14 4.40 1.99 -26.15
CA ARG A 14 3.70 3.13 -25.57
C ARG A 14 2.29 2.78 -25.11
N ALA A 15 1.53 2.02 -25.90
CA ALA A 15 0.17 1.62 -25.54
C ALA A 15 0.19 0.73 -24.30
N THR A 16 1.11 -0.22 -24.22
CA THR A 16 1.29 -1.10 -23.05
C THR A 16 1.64 -0.29 -21.79
N ALA A 17 2.55 0.69 -21.91
CA ALA A 17 2.91 1.53 -20.77
C ALA A 17 1.75 2.42 -20.32
N MET A 18 0.93 2.94 -21.23
CA MET A 18 -0.24 3.73 -20.89
C MET A 18 -1.29 2.88 -20.17
N GLN A 19 -1.49 1.63 -20.60
CA GLN A 19 -2.39 0.69 -19.91
C GLN A 19 -1.91 0.38 -18.49
N ALA A 20 -0.62 0.14 -18.30
CA ALA A 20 -0.06 -0.10 -16.97
C ALA A 20 -0.22 1.10 -16.04
N ILE A 21 -0.07 2.33 -16.56
CA ILE A 21 -0.31 3.56 -15.78
C ILE A 21 -1.79 3.69 -15.40
N GLU A 22 -2.69 3.41 -16.32
CA GLU A 22 -4.14 3.48 -16.06
C GLU A 22 -4.55 2.43 -15.01
N GLU A 23 -4.04 1.22 -15.10
CA GLU A 23 -4.25 0.16 -14.12
C GLU A 23 -3.70 0.55 -12.73
N LEU A 24 -2.50 1.14 -12.67
CA LEU A 24 -1.93 1.63 -11.41
C LEU A 24 -2.77 2.75 -10.79
N ASN A 25 -3.25 3.69 -11.61
CA ASN A 25 -4.13 4.77 -11.14
C ASN A 25 -5.47 4.21 -10.63
N ALA A 26 -6.06 3.24 -11.33
CA ALA A 26 -7.29 2.57 -10.91
C ALA A 26 -7.08 1.83 -9.58
N SER A 27 -5.97 1.11 -9.45
CA SER A 27 -5.60 0.41 -8.21
C SER A 27 -5.39 1.39 -7.05
N SER A 28 -4.73 2.52 -7.28
CA SER A 28 -4.55 3.59 -6.27
C SER A 28 -5.90 4.18 -5.79
N ALA A 29 -6.82 4.41 -6.73
CA ALA A 29 -8.17 4.90 -6.40
C ALA A 29 -8.95 3.87 -5.58
N GLN A 30 -8.83 2.58 -5.92
CA GLN A 30 -9.47 1.47 -5.21
C GLN A 30 -8.96 1.34 -3.77
N VAL A 31 -7.64 1.43 -3.56
CA VAL A 31 -7.01 1.46 -2.23
C VAL A 31 -7.54 2.64 -1.41
N SER A 32 -7.57 3.82 -2.00
CA SER A 32 -8.05 5.04 -1.33
C SER A 32 -9.52 4.92 -0.91
N ALA A 33 -10.37 4.34 -1.76
CA ALA A 33 -11.78 4.11 -1.45
C ALA A 33 -11.95 3.09 -0.32
N MET A 34 -11.24 1.97 -0.37
CA MET A 34 -11.25 0.92 0.66
C MET A 34 -10.79 1.46 2.03
N LEU A 35 -9.70 2.24 2.05
CA LEU A 35 -9.20 2.85 3.28
C LEU A 35 -10.23 3.81 3.88
N LYS A 36 -10.83 4.66 3.06
CA LYS A 36 -11.86 5.61 3.50
C LYS A 36 -13.09 4.89 4.07
N GLU A 37 -13.55 3.83 3.44
CA GLU A 37 -14.65 3.00 3.93
C GLU A 37 -14.34 2.36 5.29
N ARG A 38 -13.15 1.76 5.42
CA ARG A 38 -12.71 1.14 6.68
C ARG A 38 -12.54 2.18 7.80
N GLN A 39 -11.98 3.33 7.50
CA GLN A 39 -11.87 4.43 8.48
C GLN A 39 -13.24 4.91 8.94
N ALA A 40 -14.21 5.04 8.03
CA ALA A 40 -15.58 5.41 8.37
C ALA A 40 -16.27 4.35 9.24
N ALA A 41 -16.12 3.07 8.88
CA ALA A 41 -16.67 1.96 9.67
C ALA A 41 -16.08 1.91 11.09
N ARG A 42 -14.77 2.13 11.23
CA ARG A 42 -14.11 2.18 12.55
C ARG A 42 -14.55 3.38 13.38
N ALA A 43 -14.68 4.56 12.77
CA ALA A 43 -15.19 5.75 13.45
C ALA A 43 -16.62 5.53 13.94
N ALA A 44 -17.47 4.87 13.15
CA ALA A 44 -18.83 4.49 13.53
C ALA A 44 -18.84 3.47 14.68
N ALA A 45 -17.98 2.44 14.62
CA ALA A 45 -17.86 1.44 15.68
C ALA A 45 -17.35 2.06 17.00
N ALA A 46 -16.36 2.95 16.93
CA ALA A 46 -15.85 3.67 18.11
C ALA A 46 -16.91 4.57 18.72
N ALA A 47 -17.70 5.28 17.89
CA ALA A 47 -18.82 6.11 18.36
C ALA A 47 -19.93 5.24 19.01
N ALA A 48 -20.25 4.09 18.44
CA ALA A 48 -21.22 3.16 19.00
C ALA A 48 -20.74 2.58 20.34
N ALA A 49 -19.47 2.21 20.45
CA ALA A 49 -18.86 1.74 21.70
C ALA A 49 -18.85 2.82 22.78
N ALA A 50 -18.54 4.06 22.42
CA ALA A 50 -18.58 5.19 23.34
C ALA A 50 -20.02 5.47 23.84
N ALA A 51 -21.02 5.38 22.95
CA ALA A 51 -22.44 5.52 23.32
C ALA A 51 -22.90 4.38 24.25
N ALA A 52 -22.49 3.14 23.98
CA ALA A 52 -22.80 1.97 24.82
C ALA A 52 -22.14 2.08 26.21
N ALA A 53 -20.91 2.59 26.30
CA ALA A 53 -20.20 2.80 27.55
C ALA A 53 -20.88 3.87 28.44
N GLN A 54 -21.55 4.84 27.85
CA GLN A 54 -22.31 5.87 28.59
C GLN A 54 -23.63 5.31 29.18
N THR A 55 -24.18 4.23 28.60
CA THR A 55 -25.42 3.60 29.08
C THR A 55 -25.17 2.47 30.09
N SER A 56 -23.96 1.94 30.17
CA SER A 56 -23.55 0.87 31.10
C SER A 56 -22.53 1.37 32.11
N ALA A 57 -22.95 2.23 33.03
CA ALA A 57 -22.19 2.48 34.26
C ALA A 57 -22.32 1.24 35.19
N GLY A 58 -21.59 0.18 34.89
CA GLY A 58 -21.53 -1.02 35.72
C GLY A 58 -21.23 -2.28 34.92
N GLN A 59 -20.01 -2.74 35.06
CA GLN A 59 -19.41 -3.99 34.62
C GLN A 59 -18.61 -3.91 33.30
N GLY A 60 -17.30 -3.79 33.56
CA GLY A 60 -16.29 -3.91 32.51
C GLY A 60 -16.13 -5.33 32.04
N GLN A 61 -15.99 -5.45 30.75
CA GLN A 61 -15.03 -6.29 30.04
C GLN A 61 -15.06 -5.83 28.60
N GLY A 62 -14.24 -4.83 28.30
CA GLY A 62 -13.97 -4.46 26.92
C GLY A 62 -13.35 -5.66 26.23
N ALA A 63 -13.97 -6.12 25.15
CA ALA A 63 -13.27 -6.93 24.18
C ALA A 63 -12.02 -6.13 23.80
N SER A 64 -10.87 -6.59 24.23
CA SER A 64 -9.59 -6.07 23.79
C SER A 64 -9.42 -6.54 22.35
N ASP A 65 -9.96 -5.77 21.40
CA ASP A 65 -9.45 -5.83 20.04
C ASP A 65 -7.96 -5.57 20.20
N ASN A 66 -7.16 -6.60 19.96
CA ASN A 66 -5.70 -6.57 20.09
C ASN A 66 -5.10 -5.72 18.97
N TRP A 67 -5.62 -4.49 18.85
CA TRP A 67 -5.25 -3.57 17.80
C TRP A 67 -4.02 -2.76 18.20
N VAL A 68 -2.94 -2.97 17.44
CA VAL A 68 -1.72 -2.19 17.60
C VAL A 68 -1.92 -0.86 16.86
N GLN A 69 -2.15 0.21 17.61
CA GLN A 69 -2.21 1.55 17.03
C GLN A 69 -0.80 1.99 16.64
N GLY A 70 -0.67 2.55 15.43
CA GLY A 70 0.55 3.18 14.98
C GLY A 70 0.94 4.39 15.83
N THR A 71 2.22 4.67 15.90
CA THR A 71 2.79 5.82 16.64
C THR A 71 2.63 7.13 15.85
N GLY A 72 2.33 7.05 14.56
CA GLY A 72 2.34 8.17 13.62
C GLY A 72 3.75 8.56 13.14
N GLN A 73 4.77 7.81 13.55
CA GLN A 73 6.14 8.00 13.12
C GLN A 73 6.58 6.81 12.26
N LEU A 74 6.58 7.01 10.95
CA LEU A 74 6.98 5.95 10.01
C LEU A 74 8.49 5.69 10.07
N GLY A 75 8.87 4.41 10.18
CA GLY A 75 10.22 3.92 9.94
C GLY A 75 10.42 3.52 8.49
N TRP A 76 11.66 3.31 8.09
CA TRP A 76 11.98 2.75 6.78
C TRP A 76 11.60 1.26 6.74
N PRO A 77 10.86 0.82 5.69
CA PRO A 77 10.44 -0.58 5.58
C PRO A 77 11.60 -1.50 5.20
N VAL A 78 12.59 -0.97 4.52
CA VAL A 78 13.79 -1.68 4.08
C VAL A 78 14.94 -0.67 3.92
N SER A 79 16.19 -1.14 4.02
CA SER A 79 17.36 -0.32 3.75
C SER A 79 17.82 -0.54 2.31
N GLY A 80 17.79 0.51 1.49
CA GLY A 80 18.18 0.46 0.08
C GLY A 80 18.28 1.86 -0.52
N GLU A 81 18.73 1.93 -1.77
CA GLU A 81 18.78 3.19 -2.52
C GLU A 81 17.38 3.54 -3.03
N ILE A 82 17.01 4.83 -3.00
CA ILE A 82 15.80 5.30 -3.67
C ILE A 82 16.07 5.35 -5.17
N THR A 83 15.59 4.35 -5.89
CA THR A 83 15.75 4.22 -7.34
C THR A 83 14.74 5.06 -8.13
N SER A 84 13.60 5.40 -7.51
CA SER A 84 12.59 6.27 -8.10
C SER A 84 11.89 7.09 -7.00
N PRO A 85 11.99 8.44 -7.07
CA PRO A 85 11.38 9.32 -6.08
C PRO A 85 9.87 9.49 -6.31
N TYR A 86 9.18 9.96 -5.28
CA TYR A 86 7.81 10.44 -5.33
C TYR A 86 7.67 11.68 -6.23
N GLY A 87 6.57 11.79 -6.94
CA GLY A 87 6.18 12.97 -7.70
C GLY A 87 6.16 12.77 -9.21
N TYR A 88 6.12 13.88 -9.94
CA TYR A 88 6.11 13.86 -11.40
C TYR A 88 7.48 13.50 -11.97
N ARG A 89 7.51 12.55 -12.89
CA ARG A 89 8.70 12.17 -13.64
C ARG A 89 8.40 12.14 -15.13
N VAL A 90 9.35 12.60 -15.94
CA VAL A 90 9.26 12.54 -17.39
C VAL A 90 9.81 11.20 -17.85
N HIS A 91 9.01 10.42 -18.58
CA HIS A 91 9.47 9.15 -19.15
C HIS A 91 10.61 9.41 -20.14
N PRO A 92 11.81 8.80 -19.99
CA PRO A 92 13.01 9.18 -20.73
C PRO A 92 12.91 8.97 -22.24
N ILE A 93 12.04 8.05 -22.68
CA ILE A 93 11.88 7.71 -24.09
C ILE A 93 10.72 8.48 -24.75
N TRP A 94 9.59 8.64 -24.04
CA TRP A 94 8.37 9.18 -24.64
C TRP A 94 8.04 10.61 -24.22
N GLY A 95 8.79 11.18 -23.29
CA GLY A 95 8.56 12.54 -22.79
C GLY A 95 7.22 12.74 -22.08
N THR A 96 6.47 11.65 -21.83
CA THR A 96 5.21 11.70 -21.08
C THR A 96 5.48 11.91 -19.60
N THR A 97 4.71 12.81 -18.98
CA THR A 97 4.79 13.00 -17.53
C THR A 97 3.96 11.95 -16.82
N ILE A 98 4.62 11.19 -15.92
CA ILE A 98 4.00 10.15 -15.09
C ILE A 98 4.11 10.59 -13.65
N TYR A 99 3.00 10.47 -12.90
CA TYR A 99 3.00 10.73 -11.46
C TYR A 99 3.28 9.43 -10.70
N HIS A 100 4.30 9.45 -9.85
CA HIS A 100 4.63 8.36 -8.94
C HIS A 100 4.11 8.68 -7.54
N SER A 101 3.13 7.91 -7.07
CA SER A 101 2.46 8.12 -5.78
C SER A 101 3.22 7.56 -4.57
N GLY A 102 4.41 7.02 -4.79
CA GLY A 102 5.28 6.43 -3.77
C GLY A 102 6.75 6.68 -4.05
N ILE A 103 7.58 5.89 -3.40
CA ILE A 103 9.02 5.78 -3.68
C ILE A 103 9.36 4.33 -4.02
N ASP A 104 10.30 4.11 -4.94
CA ASP A 104 10.85 2.80 -5.19
C ASP A 104 12.21 2.69 -4.46
N ILE A 105 12.36 1.63 -3.66
CA ILE A 105 13.59 1.33 -2.92
C ILE A 105 14.22 0.10 -3.55
N GLY A 106 15.40 0.26 -4.15
CA GLY A 106 16.14 -0.81 -4.80
C GLY A 106 16.77 -1.74 -3.77
N VAL A 107 16.35 -3.01 -3.80
CA VAL A 107 16.88 -4.09 -2.96
C VAL A 107 16.84 -5.40 -3.73
N ASP A 108 17.58 -6.40 -3.28
CA ASP A 108 17.54 -7.75 -3.85
C ASP A 108 16.16 -8.41 -3.62
N GLU A 109 15.74 -9.23 -4.57
CA GLU A 109 14.52 -10.05 -4.43
C GLU A 109 14.65 -10.98 -3.22
N GLY A 110 13.56 -11.12 -2.44
CA GLY A 110 13.53 -11.87 -1.20
C GLY A 110 14.03 -11.11 0.03
N THR A 111 14.44 -9.84 -0.11
CA THR A 111 14.79 -8.99 1.04
C THR A 111 13.56 -8.78 1.92
N PRO A 112 13.65 -9.00 3.26
CA PRO A 112 12.52 -8.77 4.17
C PRO A 112 12.07 -7.31 4.17
N VAL A 113 10.77 -7.09 4.01
CA VAL A 113 10.11 -5.79 4.10
C VAL A 113 9.37 -5.69 5.43
N HIS A 114 9.55 -4.58 6.13
CA HIS A 114 9.04 -4.39 7.48
C HIS A 114 7.92 -3.35 7.50
N ALA A 115 6.95 -3.53 8.42
CA ALA A 115 5.93 -2.53 8.67
C ALA A 115 6.57 -1.21 9.15
N ALA A 116 6.29 -0.12 8.46
CA ALA A 116 6.84 1.20 8.78
C ALA A 116 6.32 1.73 10.13
N ASP A 117 5.14 1.32 10.55
CA ASP A 117 4.58 1.55 11.88
C ASP A 117 3.64 0.41 12.27
N GLY A 118 3.19 0.37 13.53
CA GLY A 118 2.17 -0.56 13.99
C GLY A 118 0.81 -0.28 13.34
N GLY A 119 -0.04 -1.31 13.23
CA GLY A 119 -1.36 -1.14 12.63
C GLY A 119 -2.08 -2.46 12.36
N VAL A 120 -3.10 -2.39 11.53
CA VAL A 120 -3.86 -3.55 11.05
C VAL A 120 -3.71 -3.68 9.55
N VAL A 121 -3.43 -4.87 9.08
CA VAL A 121 -3.39 -5.20 7.66
C VAL A 121 -4.81 -5.11 7.10
N VAL A 122 -5.03 -4.20 6.17
CA VAL A 122 -6.33 -4.01 5.52
C VAL A 122 -6.40 -4.63 4.13
N TRP A 123 -5.25 -5.03 3.61
CA TRP A 123 -5.13 -5.79 2.37
C TRP A 123 -3.84 -6.63 2.39
N SER A 124 -3.95 -7.86 1.94
CA SER A 124 -2.80 -8.75 1.68
C SER A 124 -3.15 -9.65 0.50
N GLY A 125 -2.53 -9.41 -0.67
CA GLY A 125 -2.84 -10.15 -1.89
C GLY A 125 -2.44 -9.42 -3.17
N TRP A 126 -2.88 -9.95 -4.31
CA TRP A 126 -2.66 -9.31 -5.61
C TRP A 126 -3.52 -8.05 -5.75
N MET A 127 -2.90 -6.93 -6.17
CA MET A 127 -3.55 -5.63 -6.29
C MET A 127 -3.17 -4.95 -7.61
N GLY A 128 -3.73 -5.40 -8.70
CA GLY A 128 -3.56 -4.80 -10.02
C GLY A 128 -2.11 -4.42 -10.33
N GLY A 129 -1.88 -3.16 -10.69
CA GLY A 129 -0.56 -2.62 -11.02
C GLY A 129 0.47 -2.61 -9.88
N TYR A 130 0.08 -2.89 -8.63
CA TYR A 130 1.00 -3.06 -7.50
C TYR A 130 1.51 -4.50 -7.31
N GLY A 131 1.01 -5.47 -8.11
CA GLY A 131 1.36 -6.86 -7.93
C GLY A 131 0.94 -7.42 -6.57
N TYR A 132 1.75 -8.25 -5.95
CA TYR A 132 1.53 -8.65 -4.56
C TYR A 132 1.79 -7.46 -3.64
N ALA A 133 0.75 -7.08 -2.89
CA ALA A 133 0.77 -5.89 -2.04
C ALA A 133 0.24 -6.15 -0.63
N VAL A 134 0.79 -5.42 0.34
CA VAL A 134 0.27 -5.28 1.70
C VAL A 134 -0.13 -3.83 1.90
N VAL A 135 -1.30 -3.61 2.51
CA VAL A 135 -1.73 -2.28 2.97
C VAL A 135 -2.00 -2.35 4.46
N ILE A 136 -1.43 -1.41 5.21
CA ILE A 136 -1.58 -1.31 6.65
C ILE A 136 -2.25 0.01 7.00
N ASP A 137 -3.34 -0.06 7.77
CA ASP A 137 -3.96 1.10 8.43
C ASP A 137 -3.33 1.29 9.82
N HIS A 138 -2.63 2.41 10.00
CA HIS A 138 -1.97 2.77 11.27
C HIS A 138 -2.89 3.55 12.21
N GLY A 139 -4.11 3.88 11.77
CA GLY A 139 -5.02 4.76 12.49
C GLY A 139 -4.81 6.24 12.16
N ASN A 140 -5.71 7.08 12.68
CA ASN A 140 -5.68 8.54 12.52
C ASN A 140 -5.59 9.02 11.06
N GLY A 141 -6.08 8.22 10.10
CA GLY A 141 -6.04 8.54 8.67
C GLY A 141 -4.69 8.25 7.99
N LEU A 142 -3.73 7.64 8.70
CA LEU A 142 -2.43 7.25 8.16
C LEU A 142 -2.46 5.78 7.73
N SER A 143 -1.97 5.51 6.53
CA SER A 143 -1.78 4.14 6.00
C SER A 143 -0.54 4.06 5.13
N THR A 144 -0.01 2.84 4.98
CA THR A 144 1.12 2.54 4.10
C THR A 144 0.77 1.39 3.16
N LEU A 145 1.33 1.44 1.94
CA LEU A 145 1.22 0.39 0.93
C LEU A 145 2.63 -0.08 0.56
N TYR A 146 2.79 -1.40 0.45
CA TYR A 146 4.02 -2.08 0.07
C TYR A 146 3.70 -2.97 -1.14
N GLY A 147 4.13 -2.55 -2.32
CA GLY A 147 3.86 -3.23 -3.59
C GLY A 147 5.05 -4.01 -4.12
N HIS A 148 4.80 -4.74 -5.22
CA HIS A 148 5.78 -5.51 -5.99
C HIS A 148 6.52 -6.58 -5.19
N ASN A 149 5.86 -7.18 -4.17
CA ASN A 149 6.47 -8.21 -3.35
C ASN A 149 6.56 -9.55 -4.09
N SER A 150 7.54 -10.39 -3.73
CA SER A 150 7.64 -11.78 -4.18
C SER A 150 6.78 -12.71 -3.33
N GLU A 151 6.66 -12.41 -2.03
CA GLU A 151 5.93 -13.21 -1.04
C GLU A 151 5.30 -12.31 0.02
N LEU A 152 4.14 -12.72 0.55
CA LEU A 152 3.43 -12.04 1.63
C LEU A 152 3.56 -12.87 2.92
N ALA A 153 3.88 -12.21 4.03
CA ALA A 153 4.11 -12.85 5.33
C ALA A 153 3.00 -12.57 6.36
N VAL A 154 1.95 -11.84 5.94
CA VAL A 154 0.82 -11.45 6.80
C VAL A 154 -0.50 -11.59 6.06
N ASP A 155 -1.57 -11.78 6.82
CA ASP A 155 -2.94 -11.90 6.31
C ASP A 155 -3.76 -10.63 6.58
N GLU A 156 -4.82 -10.42 5.79
CA GLU A 156 -5.80 -9.36 6.02
C GLU A 156 -6.47 -9.53 7.40
N GLY A 157 -6.61 -8.42 8.12
CA GLY A 157 -7.13 -8.40 9.49
C GLY A 157 -6.07 -8.60 10.58
N GLN A 158 -4.86 -9.01 10.22
CA GLN A 158 -3.78 -9.22 11.19
C GLN A 158 -3.26 -7.90 11.75
N SER A 159 -3.07 -7.84 13.08
CA SER A 159 -2.33 -6.75 13.74
C SER A 159 -0.84 -6.95 13.60
N VAL A 160 -0.12 -5.90 13.26
CA VAL A 160 1.33 -5.90 13.08
C VAL A 160 1.98 -4.83 13.93
N ALA A 161 3.16 -5.11 14.46
CA ALA A 161 3.98 -4.14 15.17
C ALA A 161 4.91 -3.40 14.18
N LYS A 162 5.34 -2.19 14.55
CA LYS A 162 6.40 -1.48 13.81
C LYS A 162 7.66 -2.34 13.71
N GLY A 163 8.22 -2.46 12.51
CA GLY A 163 9.41 -3.28 12.26
C GLY A 163 9.15 -4.77 12.12
N GLN A 164 7.89 -5.24 12.19
CA GLN A 164 7.55 -6.62 11.90
C GLN A 164 7.71 -6.91 10.40
N VAL A 165 8.25 -8.08 10.04
CA VAL A 165 8.31 -8.54 8.65
C VAL A 165 6.87 -8.78 8.17
N ILE A 166 6.51 -8.19 7.02
CA ILE A 166 5.18 -8.25 6.43
C ILE A 166 5.18 -8.86 5.03
N SER A 167 6.30 -8.81 4.35
CA SER A 167 6.47 -9.35 2.99
C SER A 167 7.95 -9.47 2.66
N TYR A 168 8.23 -9.96 1.45
CA TYR A 168 9.57 -10.03 0.88
C TYR A 168 9.60 -9.30 -0.46
N ALA A 169 10.65 -8.53 -0.71
CA ALA A 169 10.80 -7.73 -1.93
C ALA A 169 10.78 -8.59 -3.19
N GLY A 170 10.26 -8.05 -4.27
CA GLY A 170 10.15 -8.73 -5.56
C GLY A 170 9.95 -7.74 -6.71
N SER A 171 9.42 -8.24 -7.81
CA SER A 171 9.17 -7.48 -9.04
C SER A 171 7.84 -7.86 -9.73
N THR A 172 6.83 -8.21 -8.92
CA THR A 172 5.49 -8.56 -9.43
C THR A 172 4.71 -7.38 -9.95
#